data_648c3c833ccaf22aff1231c6639d84d2
#
_entry.id   648c3c833ccaf22aff1231c6639d84d2
#
_cell.length_a   1.000
_cell.length_b   1.000
_cell.length_c   1.000
_cell.angle_alpha   90.00
_cell.angle_beta   90.00
_cell.angle_gamma   90.00
#
_symmetry.space_group_name_H-M   'P 1'
#
loop_
_entity.id
_entity.type
_entity.pdbx_description
1 polymer ?
#
loop_
_entity_poly.entity_id
_entity_poly.type
_entity_poly.pdbx_seq_one_letter_code
_entity_poly.pdbx_strand_id
1 'polypeptide(L)'
;SELLKINTLSFIKIVYICYMILNKDTAKKTAEFLLQIKAIKLQPNNPFTWASGWKSPIYCDNRITLSHHSTRTYIREQLAHAVTNNFGQPEVIAGVATGAISHGILVAQELGLPFVYVRPEPKTHGRKNQIEGHLENGQTVVVIEDLISTGGSSLKAVKALEKVGCNVKGMVAIFTYGFDISVENFKNAKCDLVTLSNYDNLIELA
;
A
#
# COMPACT_ATOMS: atom_id res chain seq x y z
N SER A 1 -6.69 10.00 40.82
CA SER A 1 -7.43 9.26 39.75
C SER A 1 -7.47 9.97 38.38
N GLU A 2 -6.72 11.07 38.19
CA GLU A 2 -6.63 11.80 36.91
C GLU A 2 -5.37 11.50 36.07
N LEU A 3 -4.40 10.77 36.61
CA LEU A 3 -3.14 10.44 35.93
C LEU A 3 -3.24 9.27 34.93
N LEU A 4 -4.37 8.57 34.90
CA LEU A 4 -4.57 7.41 33.99
C LEU A 4 -5.28 7.75 32.67
N LYS A 5 -5.82 8.98 32.51
CA LYS A 5 -6.52 9.37 31.27
C LYS A 5 -5.64 9.99 30.19
N ILE A 6 -4.43 10.42 30.53
CA ILE A 6 -3.52 11.11 29.58
C ILE A 6 -2.73 10.11 28.71
N ASN A 7 -2.59 8.86 29.15
CA ASN A 7 -1.74 7.88 28.47
C ASN A 7 -2.43 7.03 27.38
N THR A 8 -3.77 6.96 27.35
CA THR A 8 -4.45 6.09 26.37
C THR A 8 -4.52 6.68 24.97
N LEU A 9 -4.69 7.99 24.84
CA LEU A 9 -4.72 8.66 23.52
C LEU A 9 -3.32 8.77 22.90
N SER A 10 -2.29 8.96 23.73
CA SER A 10 -0.89 8.98 23.30
C SER A 10 -0.40 7.58 22.90
N PHE A 11 -0.81 6.54 23.63
CA PHE A 11 -0.48 5.15 23.32
C PHE A 11 -1.15 4.65 22.03
N ILE A 12 -2.40 5.04 21.79
CA ILE A 12 -3.14 4.68 20.56
C ILE A 12 -2.49 5.35 19.35
N LYS A 13 -2.02 6.59 19.46
CA LYS A 13 -1.32 7.28 18.37
C LYS A 13 0.05 6.67 18.07
N ILE A 14 0.80 6.23 19.07
CA ILE A 14 2.10 5.56 18.92
C ILE A 14 1.93 4.15 18.32
N VAL A 15 0.93 3.41 18.75
CA VAL A 15 0.63 2.07 18.22
C VAL A 15 0.23 2.14 16.74
N TYR A 16 -0.58 3.14 16.34
CA TYR A 16 -0.97 3.30 14.92
C TYR A 16 0.20 3.72 14.01
N ILE A 17 1.13 4.54 14.49
CA ILE A 17 2.32 4.94 13.72
C ILE A 17 3.26 3.74 13.51
N CYS A 18 3.37 2.84 14.49
CA CYS A 18 4.16 1.60 14.36
C CYS A 18 3.55 0.58 13.38
N TYR A 19 2.25 0.58 13.19
CA TYR A 19 1.57 -0.33 12.25
C TYR A 19 1.68 0.10 10.78
N MET A 20 1.98 1.36 10.48
CA MET A 20 2.03 1.88 9.11
C MET A 20 3.39 1.74 8.43
N ILE A 21 4.46 1.48 9.17
CA ILE A 21 5.83 1.33 8.61
C ILE A 21 6.39 -0.02 9.03
N LEU A 22 6.91 -0.80 8.06
CA LEU A 22 7.48 -2.11 8.35
C LEU A 22 8.60 -2.03 9.39
N ASN A 23 9.60 -1.19 9.16
CA ASN A 23 10.67 -0.80 10.09
C ASN A 23 11.46 0.39 9.53
N LYS A 24 12.27 1.05 10.38
CA LYS A 24 13.02 2.25 9.99
C LYS A 24 14.06 2.01 8.90
N ASP A 25 14.76 0.89 8.95
CA ASP A 25 15.84 0.59 7.98
C ASP A 25 15.25 0.35 6.60
N THR A 26 14.16 -0.43 6.49
CA THR A 26 13.42 -0.62 5.25
C THR A 26 12.85 0.70 4.74
N ALA A 27 12.30 1.54 5.63
CA ALA A 27 11.71 2.81 5.23
C ALA A 27 12.75 3.75 4.63
N LYS A 28 13.89 3.89 5.28
CA LYS A 28 15.02 4.69 4.80
C LYS A 28 15.54 4.16 3.46
N LYS A 29 15.82 2.85 3.38
CA LYS A 29 16.35 2.23 2.17
C LYS A 29 15.39 2.29 0.98
N THR A 30 14.09 2.12 1.22
CA THR A 30 13.07 2.30 0.19
C THR A 30 13.05 3.74 -0.31
N ALA A 31 13.06 4.74 0.59
CA ALA A 31 13.11 6.16 0.21
C ALA A 31 14.38 6.50 -0.60
N GLU A 32 15.55 5.99 -0.21
CA GLU A 32 16.79 6.16 -0.96
C GLU A 32 16.66 5.64 -2.40
N PHE A 33 16.16 4.42 -2.59
CA PHE A 33 15.94 3.85 -3.92
C PHE A 33 14.96 4.68 -4.76
N LEU A 34 13.84 5.11 -4.18
CA LEU A 34 12.82 5.88 -4.90
C LEU A 34 13.34 7.25 -5.35
N LEU A 35 14.17 7.92 -4.53
CA LEU A 35 14.84 9.17 -4.90
C LEU A 35 15.90 8.93 -5.99
N GLN A 36 16.75 7.92 -5.81
CA GLN A 36 17.85 7.61 -6.73
C GLN A 36 17.38 7.35 -8.16
N ILE A 37 16.30 6.57 -8.32
CA ILE A 37 15.72 6.27 -9.64
C ILE A 37 14.73 7.32 -10.14
N LYS A 38 14.55 8.41 -9.39
CA LYS A 38 13.59 9.50 -9.67
C LYS A 38 12.13 9.03 -9.79
N ALA A 39 11.77 7.94 -9.10
CA ALA A 39 10.38 7.54 -8.90
C ALA A 39 9.63 8.57 -8.07
N ILE A 40 10.33 9.23 -7.14
CA ILE A 40 9.83 10.40 -6.41
C ILE A 40 10.60 11.63 -6.86
N LYS A 41 9.86 12.72 -7.12
CA LYS A 41 10.39 14.02 -7.50
C LYS A 41 9.86 15.07 -6.52
N LEU A 42 10.75 15.93 -6.04
CA LEU A 42 10.43 17.05 -5.15
C LEU A 42 10.62 18.36 -5.91
N GLN A 43 9.59 19.20 -5.96
CA GLN A 43 9.60 20.53 -6.60
C GLN A 43 8.83 21.54 -5.73
N PRO A 44 9.40 21.98 -4.59
CA PRO A 44 8.71 22.88 -3.67
C PRO A 44 8.44 24.25 -4.29
N ASN A 45 9.34 24.75 -5.15
CA ASN A 45 9.21 26.08 -5.79
C ASN A 45 8.28 26.08 -7.02
N ASN A 46 8.03 24.91 -7.64
CA ASN A 46 7.13 24.77 -8.79
C ASN A 46 6.30 23.48 -8.64
N PRO A 47 5.28 23.50 -7.77
CA PRO A 47 4.52 22.32 -7.41
C PRO A 47 3.85 21.62 -8.61
N PHE A 48 3.81 20.30 -8.58
CA PHE A 48 3.04 19.48 -9.52
C PHE A 48 1.54 19.71 -9.32
N THR A 49 0.77 19.65 -10.39
CA THR A 49 -0.69 19.61 -10.32
C THR A 49 -1.15 18.15 -10.48
N TRP A 50 -1.75 17.60 -9.43
CA TRP A 50 -2.29 16.24 -9.47
C TRP A 50 -3.59 16.20 -10.30
N ALA A 51 -4.01 14.99 -10.69
CA ALA A 51 -5.27 14.78 -11.42
C ALA A 51 -6.51 15.29 -10.66
N SER A 52 -6.44 15.40 -9.33
CA SER A 52 -7.45 16.01 -8.46
C SER A 52 -7.51 17.55 -8.56
N GLY A 53 -6.56 18.18 -9.25
CA GLY A 53 -6.37 19.63 -9.29
C GLY A 53 -5.53 20.19 -8.13
N TRP A 54 -5.16 19.38 -7.18
CA TRP A 54 -4.33 19.82 -6.04
C TRP A 54 -2.88 20.08 -6.48
N LYS A 55 -2.29 21.13 -5.92
CA LYS A 55 -0.87 21.39 -6.08
C LYS A 55 -0.09 20.70 -4.97
N SER A 56 0.95 19.96 -5.37
CA SER A 56 1.79 19.21 -4.43
C SER A 56 3.27 19.40 -4.76
N PRO A 57 4.13 19.62 -3.77
CA PRO A 57 5.58 19.69 -3.97
C PRO A 57 6.21 18.33 -4.30
N ILE A 58 5.44 17.25 -4.22
CA ILE A 58 5.89 15.88 -4.46
C ILE A 58 5.06 15.22 -5.56
N TYR A 59 5.75 14.46 -6.42
CA TYR A 59 5.16 13.53 -7.37
C TYR A 59 5.81 12.15 -7.20
N CYS A 60 4.99 11.12 -7.02
CA CYS A 60 5.44 9.74 -6.85
C CYS A 60 4.86 8.86 -7.97
N ASP A 61 5.73 8.13 -8.66
CA ASP A 61 5.38 7.08 -9.62
C ASP A 61 6.19 5.81 -9.33
N ASN A 62 5.64 4.96 -8.47
CA ASN A 62 6.32 3.73 -8.06
C ASN A 62 6.47 2.70 -9.20
N ARG A 63 5.75 2.86 -10.33
CA ARG A 63 5.89 1.99 -11.51
C ARG A 63 7.28 2.10 -12.15
N ILE A 64 7.99 3.21 -11.94
CA ILE A 64 9.38 3.39 -12.40
C ILE A 64 10.30 2.31 -11.79
N THR A 65 10.01 1.84 -10.57
CA THR A 65 10.77 0.77 -9.91
C THR A 65 10.85 -0.51 -10.75
N LEU A 66 9.83 -0.77 -11.57
CA LEU A 66 9.76 -1.96 -12.42
C LEU A 66 10.88 -2.03 -13.46
N SER A 67 11.38 -0.88 -13.90
CA SER A 67 12.46 -0.76 -14.89
C SER A 67 13.87 -0.86 -14.28
N HIS A 68 13.99 -0.85 -12.94
CA HIS A 68 15.26 -0.91 -12.20
C HIS A 68 15.39 -2.25 -11.47
N HIS A 69 16.18 -3.17 -12.02
CA HIS A 69 16.25 -4.56 -11.53
C HIS A 69 16.53 -4.67 -10.03
N SER A 70 17.56 -3.98 -9.51
CA SER A 70 17.94 -4.04 -8.09
C SER A 70 16.85 -3.47 -7.17
N THR A 71 16.29 -2.32 -7.54
CA THR A 71 15.18 -1.70 -6.80
C THR A 71 13.93 -2.57 -6.83
N ARG A 72 13.57 -3.10 -8.00
CA ARG A 72 12.43 -4.00 -8.15
C ARG A 72 12.58 -5.26 -7.30
N THR A 73 13.77 -5.87 -7.29
CA THR A 73 14.06 -7.05 -6.46
C THR A 73 13.92 -6.72 -4.98
N TYR A 74 14.54 -5.64 -4.53
CA TYR A 74 14.44 -5.19 -3.14
C TYR A 74 12.98 -4.93 -2.72
N ILE A 75 12.21 -4.18 -3.52
CA ILE A 75 10.80 -3.88 -3.24
C ILE A 75 9.98 -5.17 -3.15
N ARG A 76 10.16 -6.11 -4.09
CA ARG A 76 9.49 -7.42 -4.06
C ARG A 76 9.75 -8.15 -2.73
N GLU A 77 11.01 -8.27 -2.35
CA GLU A 77 11.43 -8.95 -1.13
C GLU A 77 10.85 -8.29 0.13
N GLN A 78 10.91 -6.95 0.20
CA GLN A 78 10.37 -6.23 1.36
C GLN A 78 8.84 -6.31 1.44
N LEU A 79 8.12 -6.26 0.32
CA LEU A 79 6.67 -6.47 0.30
C LEU A 79 6.31 -7.89 0.73
N ALA A 80 7.03 -8.91 0.25
CA ALA A 80 6.81 -10.30 0.66
C ALA A 80 7.07 -10.51 2.16
N HIS A 81 8.15 -9.94 2.70
CA HIS A 81 8.43 -9.93 4.14
C HIS A 81 7.33 -9.23 4.94
N ALA A 82 6.85 -8.07 4.45
CA ALA A 82 5.76 -7.35 5.11
C ALA A 82 4.48 -8.18 5.17
N VAL A 83 4.15 -8.91 4.09
CA VAL A 83 3.01 -9.83 4.06
C VAL A 83 3.17 -10.90 5.13
N THR A 84 4.27 -11.65 5.12
CA THR A 84 4.47 -12.80 6.02
C THR A 84 4.57 -12.39 7.49
N ASN A 85 5.25 -11.29 7.78
CA ASN A 85 5.48 -10.84 9.16
C ASN A 85 4.24 -10.25 9.83
N ASN A 86 3.35 -9.59 9.07
CA ASN A 86 2.20 -8.90 9.64
C ASN A 86 0.87 -9.66 9.45
N PHE A 87 0.77 -10.45 8.38
CA PHE A 87 -0.49 -11.11 8.02
C PHE A 87 -0.39 -12.64 7.94
N GLY A 88 0.81 -13.19 8.17
CA GLY A 88 1.07 -14.63 8.08
C GLY A 88 1.11 -15.10 6.61
N GLN A 89 0.58 -16.29 6.36
CA GLN A 89 0.48 -16.85 5.00
C GLN A 89 -0.96 -16.72 4.50
N PRO A 90 -1.27 -15.72 3.64
CA PRO A 90 -2.55 -15.68 2.97
C PRO A 90 -2.62 -16.79 1.90
N GLU A 91 -3.83 -17.08 1.42
CA GLU A 91 -4.02 -18.05 0.34
C GLU A 91 -3.88 -17.39 -1.03
N VAL A 92 -4.10 -16.07 -1.13
CA VAL A 92 -4.05 -15.31 -2.39
C VAL A 92 -3.47 -13.93 -2.17
N ILE A 93 -2.69 -13.46 -3.13
CA ILE A 93 -2.27 -12.05 -3.23
C ILE A 93 -3.15 -11.32 -4.24
N ALA A 94 -3.64 -10.13 -3.85
CA ALA A 94 -4.43 -9.28 -4.73
C ALA A 94 -3.72 -7.96 -5.02
N GLY A 95 -3.50 -7.61 -6.29
CA GLY A 95 -2.94 -6.30 -6.67
C GLY A 95 -4.04 -5.28 -6.96
N VAL A 96 -3.87 -4.03 -6.55
CA VAL A 96 -4.77 -2.93 -6.94
C VAL A 96 -4.39 -2.43 -8.34
N ALA A 97 -5.29 -2.51 -9.29
CA ALA A 97 -5.04 -2.01 -10.62
C ALA A 97 -5.04 -0.46 -10.64
N THR A 98 -4.13 0.15 -11.38
CA THR A 98 -3.20 -0.46 -12.34
C THR A 98 -1.79 -0.55 -11.74
N GLY A 99 -1.41 0.35 -10.84
CA GLY A 99 -0.03 0.55 -10.36
C GLY A 99 0.54 -0.69 -9.67
N ALA A 100 -0.27 -1.40 -8.90
CA ALA A 100 0.19 -2.51 -8.10
C ALA A 100 0.02 -3.90 -8.74
N ILE A 101 -0.49 -4.01 -9.98
CA ILE A 101 -0.60 -5.32 -10.64
C ILE A 101 0.77 -6.01 -10.73
N SER A 102 1.77 -5.28 -11.25
CA SER A 102 3.11 -5.85 -11.46
C SER A 102 3.82 -6.15 -10.14
N HIS A 103 3.66 -5.30 -9.13
CA HIS A 103 4.21 -5.54 -7.80
C HIS A 103 3.54 -6.72 -7.12
N GLY A 104 2.20 -6.81 -7.21
CA GLY A 104 1.42 -7.91 -6.64
C GLY A 104 1.79 -9.26 -7.24
N ILE A 105 1.96 -9.37 -8.58
CA ILE A 105 2.36 -10.63 -9.21
C ILE A 105 3.78 -11.05 -8.79
N LEU A 106 4.70 -10.10 -8.63
CA LEU A 106 6.04 -10.38 -8.16
C LEU A 106 6.06 -10.89 -6.71
N VAL A 107 5.21 -10.31 -5.83
CA VAL A 107 5.05 -10.79 -4.44
C VAL A 107 4.42 -12.18 -4.42
N ALA A 108 3.38 -12.41 -5.22
CA ALA A 108 2.73 -13.72 -5.31
C ALA A 108 3.72 -14.79 -5.77
N GLN A 109 4.56 -14.49 -6.76
CA GLN A 109 5.61 -15.40 -7.23
C GLN A 109 6.66 -15.67 -6.14
N GLU A 110 7.09 -14.65 -5.40
CA GLU A 110 8.05 -14.79 -4.29
C GLU A 110 7.52 -15.72 -3.19
N LEU A 111 6.22 -15.60 -2.89
CA LEU A 111 5.57 -16.39 -1.85
C LEU A 111 5.01 -17.74 -2.35
N GLY A 112 5.07 -18.02 -3.66
CA GLY A 112 4.50 -19.24 -4.25
C GLY A 112 2.97 -19.28 -4.18
N LEU A 113 2.28 -18.11 -4.23
CA LEU A 113 0.84 -17.99 -4.03
C LEU A 113 0.10 -17.63 -5.33
N PRO A 114 -1.19 -17.98 -5.45
CA PRO A 114 -2.08 -17.48 -6.48
C PRO A 114 -2.17 -15.94 -6.47
N PHE A 115 -2.47 -15.37 -7.64
CA PHE A 115 -2.59 -13.92 -7.82
C PHE A 115 -3.89 -13.55 -8.52
N VAL A 116 -4.51 -12.47 -8.04
CA VAL A 116 -5.61 -11.77 -8.69
C VAL A 116 -5.34 -10.27 -8.71
N TYR A 117 -6.05 -9.50 -9.53
CA TYR A 117 -6.02 -8.04 -9.40
C TYR A 117 -7.42 -7.44 -9.43
N VAL A 118 -7.57 -6.32 -8.73
CA VAL A 118 -8.85 -5.62 -8.59
C VAL A 118 -8.83 -4.34 -9.41
N ARG A 119 -9.77 -4.22 -10.32
CA ARG A 119 -9.95 -3.04 -11.19
C ARG A 119 -10.63 -1.91 -10.41
N PRO A 120 -10.38 -0.63 -10.76
CA PRO A 120 -11.07 0.52 -10.18
C PRO A 120 -12.59 0.42 -10.35
N GLU A 121 -13.02 -0.01 -11.56
CA GLU A 121 -14.42 -0.17 -11.93
C GLU A 121 -14.67 -1.53 -12.60
N PRO A 122 -15.88 -2.09 -12.49
CA PRO A 122 -16.26 -3.30 -13.22
C PRO A 122 -16.17 -3.11 -14.75
N LYS A 123 -15.97 -4.19 -15.49
CA LYS A 123 -16.03 -4.15 -16.97
C LYS A 123 -17.40 -3.68 -17.45
N THR A 124 -17.39 -2.82 -18.46
CA THR A 124 -18.63 -2.36 -19.12
C THR A 124 -19.24 -3.43 -20.04
N HIS A 125 -18.40 -4.37 -20.53
CA HIS A 125 -18.79 -5.44 -21.45
C HIS A 125 -18.32 -6.80 -20.96
N GLY A 126 -19.04 -7.87 -21.30
CA GLY A 126 -18.75 -9.25 -20.90
C GLY A 126 -19.20 -9.56 -19.48
N ARG A 127 -18.45 -10.44 -18.79
CA ARG A 127 -18.65 -10.66 -17.36
C ARG A 127 -18.28 -9.36 -16.63
N LYS A 128 -19.23 -8.72 -15.97
CA LYS A 128 -19.06 -7.46 -15.23
C LYS A 128 -18.17 -7.63 -13.97
N ASN A 129 -17.04 -8.33 -14.11
CA ASN A 129 -16.15 -8.62 -13.01
C ASN A 129 -15.26 -7.41 -12.74
N GLN A 130 -15.16 -7.04 -11.48
CA GLN A 130 -14.21 -6.08 -10.96
C GLN A 130 -12.87 -6.75 -10.60
N ILE A 131 -12.89 -8.05 -10.31
CA ILE A 131 -11.72 -8.87 -9.96
C ILE A 131 -11.36 -9.75 -11.15
N GLU A 132 -10.10 -9.76 -11.52
CA GLU A 132 -9.55 -10.59 -12.59
C GLU A 132 -8.66 -11.67 -11.98
N GLY A 133 -8.89 -12.89 -12.38
CA GLY A 133 -8.34 -14.13 -11.85
C GLY A 133 -9.44 -14.98 -11.21
N HIS A 134 -9.05 -15.95 -10.41
CA HIS A 134 -9.98 -16.87 -9.74
C HIS A 134 -9.87 -16.72 -8.23
N LEU A 135 -11.02 -16.58 -7.57
CA LEU A 135 -11.16 -16.55 -6.11
C LEU A 135 -12.29 -17.46 -5.67
N GLU A 136 -12.12 -18.07 -4.52
CA GLU A 136 -13.15 -18.84 -3.84
C GLU A 136 -13.63 -18.12 -2.58
N ASN A 137 -14.89 -18.31 -2.24
CA ASN A 137 -15.46 -17.77 -1.01
C ASN A 137 -14.71 -18.33 0.21
N GLY A 138 -14.41 -17.45 1.16
CA GLY A 138 -13.68 -17.78 2.40
C GLY A 138 -12.18 -17.67 2.30
N GLN A 139 -11.58 -17.58 1.11
CA GLN A 139 -10.13 -17.44 0.98
C GLN A 139 -9.59 -16.19 1.69
N THR A 140 -8.43 -16.38 2.32
CA THR A 140 -7.67 -15.29 2.94
C THR A 140 -6.83 -14.55 1.91
N VAL A 141 -6.93 -13.22 1.88
CA VAL A 141 -6.27 -12.37 0.88
C VAL A 141 -5.48 -11.27 1.55
N VAL A 142 -4.26 -10.99 1.06
CA VAL A 142 -3.53 -9.75 1.35
C VAL A 142 -3.46 -8.91 0.09
N VAL A 143 -3.74 -7.62 0.24
CA VAL A 143 -3.77 -6.66 -0.87
C VAL A 143 -2.43 -5.97 -1.00
N ILE A 144 -1.93 -5.85 -2.22
CA ILE A 144 -0.71 -5.08 -2.56
C ILE A 144 -1.11 -3.79 -3.28
N GLU A 145 -0.53 -2.68 -2.84
CA GLU A 145 -0.71 -1.36 -3.42
C GLU A 145 0.65 -0.71 -3.72
N ASP A 146 0.72 0.19 -4.69
CA ASP A 146 1.95 0.92 -4.98
C ASP A 146 2.04 2.24 -4.19
N LEU A 147 0.93 2.94 -4.02
CA LEU A 147 0.89 4.27 -3.39
C LEU A 147 -0.42 4.51 -2.65
N ILE A 148 -0.31 4.88 -1.39
CA ILE A 148 -1.44 5.36 -0.60
C ILE A 148 -1.42 6.90 -0.53
N SER A 149 -2.43 7.52 -1.12
CA SER A 149 -2.75 8.94 -0.92
C SER A 149 -3.81 9.08 0.19
N THR A 150 -5.08 9.13 -0.18
CA THR A 150 -6.19 9.13 0.79
C THR A 150 -6.72 7.73 1.13
N GLY A 151 -6.28 6.70 0.40
CA GLY A 151 -6.72 5.31 0.57
C GLY A 151 -8.06 4.97 -0.07
N GLY A 152 -8.75 5.95 -0.69
CA GLY A 152 -10.11 5.72 -1.19
C GLY A 152 -10.21 4.65 -2.29
N SER A 153 -9.30 4.68 -3.29
CA SER A 153 -9.26 3.67 -4.36
C SER A 153 -8.85 2.28 -3.83
N SER A 154 -7.85 2.26 -2.96
CA SER A 154 -7.31 1.04 -2.35
C SER A 154 -8.37 0.33 -1.50
N LEU A 155 -9.13 1.08 -0.70
CA LEU A 155 -10.21 0.53 0.12
C LEU A 155 -11.45 0.10 -0.70
N LYS A 156 -11.68 0.67 -1.89
CA LYS A 156 -12.68 0.13 -2.84
C LYS A 156 -12.28 -1.27 -3.31
N ALA A 157 -10.99 -1.53 -3.52
CA ALA A 157 -10.51 -2.86 -3.87
C ALA A 157 -10.72 -3.86 -2.72
N VAL A 158 -10.46 -3.47 -1.48
CA VAL A 158 -10.75 -4.29 -0.29
C VAL A 158 -12.23 -4.67 -0.25
N LYS A 159 -13.13 -3.69 -0.37
CA LYS A 159 -14.58 -3.93 -0.39
C LYS A 159 -15.03 -4.84 -1.53
N ALA A 160 -14.40 -4.77 -2.71
CA ALA A 160 -14.71 -5.65 -3.82
C ALA A 160 -14.36 -7.10 -3.52
N LEU A 161 -13.22 -7.35 -2.84
CA LEU A 161 -12.79 -8.68 -2.39
C LEU A 161 -13.72 -9.23 -1.29
N GLU A 162 -14.05 -8.41 -0.31
CA GLU A 162 -15.00 -8.79 0.75
C GLU A 162 -16.39 -9.11 0.20
N LYS A 163 -16.85 -8.35 -0.81
CA LYS A 163 -18.14 -8.57 -1.46
C LYS A 163 -18.26 -9.94 -2.15
N VAL A 164 -17.16 -10.53 -2.60
CA VAL A 164 -17.14 -11.89 -3.17
C VAL A 164 -16.85 -12.96 -2.12
N GLY A 165 -16.86 -12.58 -0.84
CA GLY A 165 -16.74 -13.48 0.30
C GLY A 165 -15.31 -13.78 0.74
N CYS A 166 -14.30 -13.06 0.25
CA CYS A 166 -12.94 -13.22 0.72
C CYS A 166 -12.71 -12.58 2.09
N ASN A 167 -11.78 -13.15 2.86
CA ASN A 167 -11.31 -12.60 4.13
C ASN A 167 -10.03 -11.79 3.88
N VAL A 168 -10.17 -10.46 3.76
CA VAL A 168 -9.02 -9.56 3.57
C VAL A 168 -8.29 -9.38 4.90
N LYS A 169 -7.05 -9.89 4.98
CA LYS A 169 -6.21 -9.80 6.18
C LYS A 169 -5.63 -8.42 6.42
N GLY A 170 -5.41 -7.67 5.34
CA GLY A 170 -4.85 -6.32 5.35
C GLY A 170 -4.23 -5.95 4.02
N MET A 171 -3.50 -4.84 4.02
CA MET A 171 -2.86 -4.26 2.84
C MET A 171 -1.40 -3.94 3.10
N VAL A 172 -0.54 -4.19 2.10
CA VAL A 172 0.85 -3.75 2.09
C VAL A 172 1.07 -2.82 0.91
N ALA A 173 1.69 -1.65 1.15
CA ALA A 173 1.99 -0.68 0.10
C ALA A 173 3.48 -0.29 0.08
N ILE A 174 3.97 0.14 -1.09
CA ILE A 174 5.35 0.61 -1.21
C ILE A 174 5.52 1.94 -0.47
N PHE A 175 4.60 2.87 -0.67
CA PHE A 175 4.73 4.23 -0.16
C PHE A 175 3.39 4.82 0.27
N THR A 176 3.42 5.67 1.30
CA THR A 176 2.28 6.52 1.68
C THR A 176 2.71 7.96 1.89
N TYR A 177 1.81 8.90 1.54
CA TYR A 177 2.00 10.30 1.93
C TYR A 177 1.74 10.56 3.41
N GLY A 178 1.10 9.61 4.13
CA GLY A 178 0.84 9.72 5.56
C GLY A 178 -0.24 10.72 5.94
N PHE A 179 -1.18 11.05 5.02
CA PHE A 179 -2.27 11.98 5.33
C PHE A 179 -3.19 11.44 6.43
N ASP A 180 -3.58 12.29 7.39
CA ASP A 180 -4.49 11.92 8.46
C ASP A 180 -5.78 11.29 7.94
N ILE A 181 -6.32 11.78 6.83
CA ILE A 181 -7.50 11.22 6.17
C ILE A 181 -7.30 9.76 5.74
N SER A 182 -6.09 9.36 5.35
CA SER A 182 -5.81 7.97 4.99
C SER A 182 -5.84 7.07 6.23
N VAL A 183 -5.27 7.54 7.34
CA VAL A 183 -5.27 6.81 8.62
C VAL A 183 -6.71 6.58 9.09
N GLU A 184 -7.54 7.63 9.05
CA GLU A 184 -8.95 7.53 9.41
C GLU A 184 -9.74 6.57 8.50
N ASN A 185 -9.51 6.64 7.19
CA ASN A 185 -10.19 5.79 6.22
C ASN A 185 -9.85 4.30 6.44
N PHE A 186 -8.58 3.96 6.63
CA PHE A 186 -8.16 2.57 6.91
C PHE A 186 -8.69 2.08 8.26
N LYS A 187 -8.67 2.92 9.29
CA LYS A 187 -9.26 2.62 10.60
C LYS A 187 -10.76 2.34 10.50
N ASN A 188 -11.51 3.20 9.82
CA ASN A 188 -12.94 3.05 9.63
C ASN A 188 -13.31 1.80 8.81
N ALA A 189 -12.45 1.45 7.84
CA ALA A 189 -12.57 0.23 7.06
C ALA A 189 -12.12 -1.04 7.82
N LYS A 190 -11.53 -0.90 9.01
CA LYS A 190 -10.92 -2.01 9.77
C LYS A 190 -9.92 -2.83 8.93
N CYS A 191 -9.19 -2.16 8.06
CA CYS A 191 -8.17 -2.75 7.20
C CYS A 191 -6.80 -2.30 7.69
N ASP A 192 -5.99 -3.23 8.17
CA ASP A 192 -4.63 -2.92 8.59
C ASP A 192 -3.76 -2.59 7.38
N LEU A 193 -2.95 -1.53 7.49
CA LEU A 193 -2.05 -1.07 6.45
C LEU A 193 -0.60 -1.10 6.94
N VAL A 194 0.25 -1.77 6.18
CA VAL A 194 1.71 -1.73 6.36
C VAL A 194 2.34 -1.09 5.14
N THR A 195 3.27 -0.15 5.32
CA THR A 195 4.00 0.49 4.22
C THR A 195 5.50 0.29 4.34
N LEU A 196 6.20 0.22 3.22
CA LEU A 196 7.66 0.12 3.22
C LEU A 196 8.30 1.46 3.57
N SER A 197 7.72 2.57 3.09
CA SER A 197 8.21 3.93 3.40
C SER A 197 7.05 4.93 3.40
N ASN A 198 7.33 6.15 3.88
CA ASN A 198 6.40 7.26 3.91
C ASN A 198 7.09 8.60 3.62
N TYR A 199 6.28 9.67 3.58
CA TYR A 199 6.75 11.02 3.31
C TYR A 199 7.78 11.52 4.33
N ASP A 200 7.61 11.23 5.63
CA ASP A 200 8.50 11.72 6.68
C ASP A 200 9.92 11.14 6.51
N ASN A 201 10.03 9.81 6.29
CA ASN A 201 11.32 9.16 6.02
C ASN A 201 11.97 9.65 4.72
N LEU A 202 11.16 10.05 3.74
CA LEU A 202 11.67 10.61 2.49
C LEU A 202 12.29 11.99 2.71
N ILE A 203 11.62 12.88 3.45
CA ILE A 203 12.09 14.24 3.72
C ILE A 203 13.34 14.27 4.60
N GLU A 204 13.50 13.29 5.50
CA GLU A 204 14.74 13.15 6.28
C GLU A 204 15.98 12.90 5.41
N LEU A 205 15.81 12.43 4.17
CA LEU A 205 16.88 12.06 3.24
C LEU A 205 17.08 13.08 2.10
N ALA A 206 16.10 13.94 1.84
CA ALA A 206 16.07 14.88 0.71
C ALA A 206 16.65 16.25 1.10
#